data_522bdbb0ca82e17eac104308c004ee77
#
_entry.id   522bdbb0ca82e17eac104308c004ee77
#
_cell.length_a   1.000
_cell.length_b   1.000
_cell.length_c   1.000
_cell.angle_alpha   90.00
_cell.angle_beta   90.00
_cell.angle_gamma   90.00
#
_symmetry.space_group_name_H-M   'P 1'
#
loop_
_entity.id
_entity.type
_entity.pdbx_description
1 polymer ?
#
loop_
_entity_poly.entity_id
_entity_poly.type
_entity_poly.pdbx_seq_one_letter_code
_entity_poly.pdbx_strand_id
1 'polypeptide(L)'
;MRWRRPVGLEQLDANAAVELARLGGLEGLSRSVMVGVVPLAALEALGSKAAVSYAFIGGQMITLMITINVGWLERKMPRRWVVTLASSFLVVAAGLFLAADGPLFVLAVGLRSAEASIFAVCMSLYIMDYIGKRDLTSTESRRMVYIGASWVIGPTLGVWLWSNAHTSAPFLISIVMTLVTAWYFWRLRLHRNPVLLTPTTAIPNAVHSMVRFFRQRNLRIAYAITTSRAIFWAALFVYGPIYVVESGLPKWAAGVFLSAASGMLFISPMVRITADRLGTRAVIIGALGVMSASMVALAIIGDARQIGLVFWLTGAMGGAAVDMLGNIPFMRLVKPRERIAMTAIFTTWRETSFLLAPVIAAIALGLGSFWLLYLVIAVLLASAAIGTSFLPRRL
;
A
#
# COMPACT_ATOMS: atom_id res chain seq x y z
N MET A 1 -32.92 -33.42 10.36
CA MET A 1 -33.01 -32.12 9.65
C MET A 1 -31.88 -32.02 8.63
N ARG A 2 -32.15 -32.22 7.34
CA ARG A 2 -31.15 -31.99 6.26
C ARG A 2 -31.10 -30.49 5.97
N TRP A 3 -30.03 -29.85 6.35
CA TRP A 3 -29.74 -28.49 5.93
C TRP A 3 -29.61 -28.47 4.41
N ARG A 4 -30.58 -27.92 3.70
CA ARG A 4 -30.46 -27.65 2.26
C ARG A 4 -29.37 -26.60 2.09
N ARG A 5 -28.25 -26.96 1.44
CA ARG A 5 -27.23 -26.00 1.02
C ARG A 5 -27.90 -25.00 0.08
N PRO A 6 -27.70 -23.70 0.26
CA PRO A 6 -28.16 -22.70 -0.71
C PRO A 6 -27.59 -23.03 -2.08
N VAL A 7 -28.43 -23.08 -3.10
CA VAL A 7 -28.08 -23.46 -4.48
C VAL A 7 -26.99 -22.58 -5.12
N GLY A 8 -26.63 -21.43 -4.52
CA GLY A 8 -25.56 -20.54 -4.98
C GLY A 8 -24.14 -20.89 -4.50
N LEU A 9 -23.98 -21.94 -3.66
CA LEU A 9 -22.66 -22.32 -3.12
C LEU A 9 -21.95 -23.43 -3.90
N GLU A 10 -22.59 -24.02 -4.90
CA GLU A 10 -22.04 -25.15 -5.69
C GLU A 10 -21.20 -24.71 -6.91
N GLN A 11 -21.12 -23.43 -7.23
CA GLN A 11 -20.34 -22.91 -8.38
C GLN A 11 -19.30 -21.86 -7.99
N LEU A 12 -18.80 -21.88 -6.77
CA LEU A 12 -17.60 -21.13 -6.41
C LEU A 12 -16.36 -21.94 -6.83
N ASP A 13 -16.11 -21.87 -8.12
CA ASP A 13 -15.01 -22.57 -8.80
C ASP A 13 -13.66 -22.18 -8.21
N ALA A 14 -12.77 -23.16 -8.08
CA ALA A 14 -11.33 -22.93 -7.90
C ALA A 14 -10.77 -21.92 -8.94
N ASN A 15 -11.44 -21.77 -10.07
CA ASN A 15 -11.21 -20.78 -11.10
C ASN A 15 -11.47 -19.35 -10.61
N ALA A 16 -12.51 -19.05 -9.82
CA ALA A 16 -12.81 -17.69 -9.37
C ALA A 16 -11.66 -17.09 -8.54
N ALA A 17 -11.02 -17.89 -7.68
CA ALA A 17 -9.86 -17.49 -6.89
C ALA A 17 -8.66 -17.11 -7.76
N VAL A 18 -8.41 -17.89 -8.82
CA VAL A 18 -7.33 -17.64 -9.79
C VAL A 18 -7.63 -16.40 -10.62
N GLU A 19 -8.88 -16.24 -11.06
CA GLU A 19 -9.29 -15.11 -11.89
C GLU A 19 -9.22 -13.78 -11.12
N LEU A 20 -9.65 -13.76 -9.85
CA LEU A 20 -9.51 -12.58 -8.98
C LEU A 20 -8.04 -12.28 -8.66
N ALA A 21 -7.20 -13.32 -8.53
CA ALA A 21 -5.76 -13.15 -8.34
C ALA A 21 -5.10 -12.54 -9.58
N ARG A 22 -5.44 -13.03 -10.79
CA ARG A 22 -4.98 -12.47 -12.08
C ARG A 22 -5.39 -11.01 -12.24
N LEU A 23 -6.65 -10.69 -11.90
CA LEU A 23 -7.16 -9.32 -11.95
C LEU A 23 -6.35 -8.39 -11.03
N GLY A 24 -6.04 -8.85 -9.80
CA GLY A 24 -5.17 -8.12 -8.87
C GLY A 24 -3.75 -7.93 -9.39
N GLY A 25 -3.20 -8.93 -10.11
CA GLY A 25 -1.90 -8.83 -10.76
C GLY A 25 -1.88 -7.82 -11.91
N LEU A 26 -2.89 -7.82 -12.78
CA LEU A 26 -3.00 -6.87 -13.88
C LEU A 26 -3.13 -5.42 -13.37
N GLU A 27 -3.97 -5.18 -12.36
CA GLU A 27 -4.08 -3.88 -11.71
C GLU A 27 -2.75 -3.49 -11.03
N GLY A 28 -2.13 -4.43 -10.31
CA GLY A 28 -0.81 -4.24 -9.70
C GLY A 28 0.24 -3.81 -10.72
N LEU A 29 0.24 -4.41 -11.92
CA LEU A 29 1.17 -4.06 -13.00
C LEU A 29 0.89 -2.66 -13.55
N SER A 30 -0.39 -2.31 -13.77
CA SER A 30 -0.77 -0.99 -14.28
C SER A 30 -0.28 0.15 -13.38
N ARG A 31 -0.24 -0.06 -12.06
CA ARG A 31 0.24 0.94 -11.09
C ARG A 31 1.74 0.89 -10.84
N SER A 32 2.31 -0.31 -10.78
CA SER A 32 3.73 -0.49 -10.40
C SER A 32 4.68 0.03 -11.46
N VAL A 33 4.31 0.01 -12.73
CA VAL A 33 5.07 0.62 -13.84
C VAL A 33 5.32 2.11 -13.60
N MET A 34 4.37 2.83 -13.00
CA MET A 34 4.52 4.27 -12.72
C MET A 34 5.16 4.58 -11.37
N VAL A 35 5.33 3.60 -10.47
CA VAL A 35 5.66 3.88 -9.07
C VAL A 35 7.02 4.56 -8.88
N GLY A 36 8.03 4.16 -9.65
CA GLY A 36 9.36 4.79 -9.62
C GLY A 36 9.45 6.02 -10.53
N VAL A 37 8.64 6.07 -11.57
CA VAL A 37 8.65 7.17 -12.55
C VAL A 37 8.02 8.44 -11.97
N VAL A 38 6.87 8.34 -11.30
CA VAL A 38 6.14 9.51 -10.79
C VAL A 38 6.96 10.39 -9.84
N PRO A 39 7.72 9.87 -8.84
CA PRO A 39 8.58 10.71 -8.00
C PRO A 39 9.71 11.38 -8.77
N LEU A 40 10.30 10.68 -9.75
CA LEU A 40 11.38 11.24 -10.58
C LEU A 40 10.85 12.33 -11.52
N ALA A 41 9.72 12.08 -12.18
CA ALA A 41 9.05 13.08 -13.01
C ALA A 41 8.60 14.29 -12.18
N ALA A 42 8.12 14.07 -10.95
CA ALA A 42 7.80 15.14 -10.02
C ALA A 42 9.03 16.00 -9.68
N LEU A 43 10.18 15.36 -9.44
CA LEU A 43 11.41 16.08 -9.14
C LEU A 43 11.88 16.91 -10.34
N GLU A 44 11.79 16.38 -11.56
CA GLU A 44 12.14 17.10 -12.79
C GLU A 44 11.18 18.28 -13.04
N ALA A 45 9.88 18.09 -12.87
CA ALA A 45 8.87 19.12 -13.13
C ALA A 45 8.86 20.22 -12.05
N LEU A 46 9.09 19.88 -10.78
CA LEU A 46 8.95 20.79 -9.65
C LEU A 46 10.27 21.34 -9.14
N GLY A 47 11.41 20.81 -9.56
CA GLY A 47 12.75 21.30 -9.30
C GLY A 47 13.27 21.13 -7.87
N SER A 48 12.42 20.72 -6.90
CA SER A 48 12.88 20.52 -5.52
C SER A 48 12.17 19.36 -4.82
N LYS A 49 12.89 18.68 -3.91
CA LYS A 49 12.33 17.56 -3.09
C LYS A 49 11.20 18.02 -2.16
N ALA A 50 11.27 19.23 -1.66
CA ALA A 50 10.22 19.82 -0.84
C ALA A 50 8.94 20.01 -1.66
N ALA A 51 9.04 20.52 -2.90
CA ALA A 51 7.90 20.67 -3.81
C ALA A 51 7.27 19.32 -4.18
N VAL A 52 8.09 18.28 -4.38
CA VAL A 52 7.61 16.90 -4.55
C VAL A 52 6.77 16.50 -3.33
N SER A 53 7.25 16.74 -2.11
CA SER A 53 6.52 16.42 -0.89
C SER A 53 5.16 17.15 -0.83
N TYR A 54 5.13 18.43 -1.16
CA TYR A 54 3.86 19.20 -1.20
C TYR A 54 2.89 18.67 -2.25
N ALA A 55 3.39 18.27 -3.41
CA ALA A 55 2.54 17.65 -4.45
C ALA A 55 1.93 16.32 -3.97
N PHE A 56 2.71 15.49 -3.27
CA PHE A 56 2.19 14.25 -2.68
C PHE A 56 1.22 14.52 -1.53
N ILE A 57 1.42 15.55 -0.69
CA ILE A 57 0.44 15.96 0.34
C ILE A 57 -0.88 16.35 -0.33
N GLY A 58 -0.83 17.23 -1.33
CA GLY A 58 -2.03 17.65 -2.08
C GLY A 58 -2.76 16.48 -2.72
N GLY A 59 -2.02 15.57 -3.37
CA GLY A 59 -2.56 14.34 -3.94
C GLY A 59 -3.23 13.45 -2.89
N GLN A 60 -2.63 13.29 -1.70
CA GLN A 60 -3.23 12.50 -0.62
C GLN A 60 -4.49 13.15 -0.04
N MET A 61 -4.57 14.48 0.01
CA MET A 61 -5.80 15.17 0.40
C MET A 61 -6.94 14.88 -0.59
N ILE A 62 -6.65 14.91 -1.90
CA ILE A 62 -7.62 14.53 -2.94
C ILE A 62 -8.04 13.06 -2.77
N THR A 63 -7.07 12.16 -2.57
CA THR A 63 -7.33 10.74 -2.31
C THR A 63 -8.27 10.57 -1.12
N LEU A 64 -8.00 11.22 -0.01
CA LEU A 64 -8.81 11.14 1.21
C LEU A 64 -10.25 11.60 0.96
N MET A 65 -10.43 12.74 0.26
CA MET A 65 -11.75 13.26 -0.10
C MET A 65 -12.54 12.25 -0.95
N ILE A 66 -11.91 11.60 -1.90
CA ILE A 66 -12.55 10.60 -2.76
C ILE A 66 -12.86 9.33 -1.95
N THR A 67 -11.90 8.83 -1.18
CA THR A 67 -12.01 7.54 -0.47
C THR A 67 -13.07 7.57 0.62
N ILE A 68 -13.24 8.67 1.35
CA ILE A 68 -14.31 8.83 2.34
C ILE A 68 -15.70 8.67 1.69
N ASN A 69 -15.83 9.08 0.43
CA ASN A 69 -17.09 9.02 -0.30
C ASN A 69 -17.35 7.68 -1.01
N VAL A 70 -16.43 6.72 -0.98
CA VAL A 70 -16.60 5.42 -1.67
C VAL A 70 -17.83 4.66 -1.16
N GLY A 71 -18.07 4.63 0.14
CA GLY A 71 -19.25 3.97 0.71
C GLY A 71 -20.58 4.62 0.31
N TRP A 72 -20.61 5.93 0.05
CA TRP A 72 -21.77 6.62 -0.52
C TRP A 72 -21.92 6.26 -2.01
N LEU A 73 -20.81 6.18 -2.75
CA LEU A 73 -20.78 5.84 -4.15
C LEU A 73 -21.31 4.41 -4.40
N GLU A 74 -20.88 3.44 -3.58
CA GLU A 74 -21.36 2.04 -3.64
C GLU A 74 -22.87 1.89 -3.35
N ARG A 75 -23.45 2.84 -2.59
CA ARG A 75 -24.91 2.86 -2.35
C ARG A 75 -25.70 3.42 -3.52
N LYS A 76 -25.10 4.31 -4.34
CA LYS A 76 -25.76 4.96 -5.48
C LYS A 76 -25.60 4.23 -6.80
N MET A 77 -24.50 3.50 -6.98
CA MET A 77 -24.22 2.79 -8.21
C MET A 77 -23.73 1.36 -7.97
N PRO A 78 -24.04 0.42 -8.87
CA PRO A 78 -23.52 -0.94 -8.79
C PRO A 78 -22.00 -0.97 -8.70
N ARG A 79 -21.42 -1.82 -7.85
CA ARG A 79 -19.97 -1.95 -7.60
C ARG A 79 -19.13 -2.08 -8.88
N ARG A 80 -19.68 -2.73 -9.91
CA ARG A 80 -19.00 -2.82 -11.23
C ARG A 80 -18.66 -1.45 -11.82
N TRP A 81 -19.54 -0.48 -11.66
CA TRP A 81 -19.31 0.89 -12.14
C TRP A 81 -18.35 1.65 -11.25
N VAL A 82 -18.31 1.33 -9.94
CA VAL A 82 -17.31 1.89 -9.00
C VAL A 82 -15.90 1.43 -9.40
N VAL A 83 -15.72 0.15 -9.76
CA VAL A 83 -14.44 -0.37 -10.27
C VAL A 83 -14.09 0.28 -11.62
N THR A 84 -15.06 0.45 -12.52
CA THR A 84 -14.83 1.12 -13.81
C THR A 84 -14.43 2.59 -13.61
N LEU A 85 -15.07 3.29 -12.69
CA LEU A 85 -14.70 4.65 -12.32
C LEU A 85 -13.28 4.71 -11.73
N ALA A 86 -12.91 3.77 -10.87
CA ALA A 86 -11.54 3.68 -10.35
C ALA A 86 -10.53 3.49 -11.50
N SER A 87 -10.80 2.57 -12.43
CA SER A 87 -9.95 2.39 -13.60
C SER A 87 -9.86 3.66 -14.44
N SER A 88 -10.96 4.41 -14.61
CA SER A 88 -10.94 5.69 -15.33
C SER A 88 -10.07 6.73 -14.64
N PHE A 89 -10.03 6.75 -13.29
CA PHE A 89 -9.13 7.63 -12.55
C PHE A 89 -7.66 7.35 -12.85
N LEU A 90 -7.28 6.08 -12.99
CA LEU A 90 -5.90 5.72 -13.32
C LEU A 90 -5.54 6.11 -14.77
N VAL A 91 -6.46 5.91 -15.71
CA VAL A 91 -6.27 6.35 -17.11
C VAL A 91 -6.12 7.86 -17.19
N VAL A 92 -7.00 8.61 -16.52
CA VAL A 92 -6.93 10.09 -16.48
C VAL A 92 -5.64 10.54 -15.78
N ALA A 93 -5.26 9.90 -14.66
CA ALA A 93 -4.01 10.22 -13.98
C ALA A 93 -2.79 10.02 -14.87
N ALA A 94 -2.72 8.87 -15.57
CA ALA A 94 -1.63 8.60 -16.49
C ALA A 94 -1.60 9.60 -17.68
N GLY A 95 -2.76 9.99 -18.20
CA GLY A 95 -2.89 11.04 -19.21
C GLY A 95 -2.44 12.41 -18.70
N LEU A 96 -2.80 12.78 -17.47
CA LEU A 96 -2.37 14.03 -16.85
C LEU A 96 -0.85 14.05 -16.63
N PHE A 97 -0.22 12.95 -16.24
CA PHE A 97 1.24 12.88 -16.11
C PHE A 97 1.99 13.10 -17.43
N LEU A 98 1.33 12.88 -18.58
CA LEU A 98 1.91 13.18 -19.91
C LEU A 98 1.92 14.68 -20.23
N ALA A 99 0.97 15.44 -19.67
CA ALA A 99 0.70 16.83 -20.05
C ALA A 99 0.98 17.81 -18.90
N ALA A 100 1.38 17.32 -17.68
CA ALA A 100 1.12 18.07 -16.48
C ALA A 100 2.31 18.87 -15.97
N ASP A 101 2.04 20.15 -15.81
CA ASP A 101 2.78 21.05 -14.93
C ASP A 101 1.89 21.48 -13.73
N GLY A 102 2.51 21.63 -12.56
CA GLY A 102 1.89 22.26 -11.39
C GLY A 102 0.64 21.56 -10.84
N PRO A 103 -0.52 22.23 -10.80
CA PRO A 103 -1.72 21.69 -10.13
C PRO A 103 -2.27 20.40 -10.75
N LEU A 104 -2.12 20.23 -12.05
CA LEU A 104 -2.55 19.01 -12.74
C LEU A 104 -1.74 17.78 -12.33
N PHE A 105 -0.46 17.96 -12.01
CA PHE A 105 0.37 16.90 -11.45
C PHE A 105 -0.15 16.44 -10.08
N VAL A 106 -0.53 17.39 -9.21
CA VAL A 106 -1.13 17.08 -7.90
C VAL A 106 -2.44 16.29 -8.06
N LEU A 107 -3.29 16.70 -9.01
CA LEU A 107 -4.52 15.99 -9.33
C LEU A 107 -4.23 14.55 -9.81
N ALA A 108 -3.23 14.39 -10.68
CA ALA A 108 -2.81 13.08 -11.18
C ALA A 108 -2.35 12.14 -10.06
N VAL A 109 -1.53 12.64 -9.11
CA VAL A 109 -1.10 11.88 -7.93
C VAL A 109 -2.32 11.46 -7.09
N GLY A 110 -3.28 12.38 -6.89
CA GLY A 110 -4.50 12.12 -6.13
C GLY A 110 -5.39 11.05 -6.79
N LEU A 111 -5.66 11.17 -8.07
CA LEU A 111 -6.48 10.21 -8.82
C LEU A 111 -5.85 8.82 -8.86
N ARG A 112 -4.53 8.74 -9.08
CA ARG A 112 -3.78 7.48 -9.06
C ARG A 112 -3.87 6.78 -7.70
N SER A 113 -3.78 7.52 -6.61
CA SER A 113 -3.86 6.98 -5.26
C SER A 113 -5.29 6.63 -4.87
N ALA A 114 -6.28 7.41 -5.31
CA ALA A 114 -7.70 7.14 -5.09
C ALA A 114 -8.14 5.86 -5.81
N GLU A 115 -7.68 5.65 -7.05
CA GLU A 115 -7.91 4.40 -7.77
C GLU A 115 -7.49 3.20 -6.94
N ALA A 116 -6.25 3.22 -6.42
CA ALA A 116 -5.70 2.15 -5.61
C ALA A 116 -6.56 1.81 -4.38
N SER A 117 -7.05 2.84 -3.70
CA SER A 117 -7.89 2.68 -2.51
C SER A 117 -9.27 2.12 -2.87
N ILE A 118 -9.91 2.66 -3.90
CA ILE A 118 -11.23 2.20 -4.37
C ILE A 118 -11.15 0.75 -4.86
N PHE A 119 -10.16 0.45 -5.71
CA PHE A 119 -9.98 -0.90 -6.26
C PHE A 119 -9.73 -1.92 -5.15
N ALA A 120 -8.89 -1.60 -4.16
CA ALA A 120 -8.62 -2.48 -3.02
C ALA A 120 -9.88 -2.77 -2.19
N VAL A 121 -10.72 -1.77 -1.95
CA VAL A 121 -12.00 -1.94 -1.24
C VAL A 121 -12.94 -2.84 -2.05
N CYS A 122 -13.19 -2.51 -3.31
CA CYS A 122 -14.08 -3.30 -4.17
C CYS A 122 -13.58 -4.74 -4.34
N MET A 123 -12.28 -4.95 -4.52
CA MET A 123 -11.69 -6.28 -4.66
C MET A 123 -11.85 -7.11 -3.39
N SER A 124 -11.64 -6.53 -2.22
CA SER A 124 -11.85 -7.20 -0.93
C SER A 124 -13.30 -7.64 -0.76
N LEU A 125 -14.25 -6.82 -1.19
CA LEU A 125 -15.68 -7.14 -1.16
C LEU A 125 -16.01 -8.26 -2.17
N TYR A 126 -15.47 -8.21 -3.39
CA TYR A 126 -15.67 -9.31 -4.35
C TYR A 126 -15.10 -10.64 -3.83
N ILE A 127 -13.91 -10.63 -3.23
CA ILE A 127 -13.33 -11.84 -2.64
C ILE A 127 -14.23 -12.40 -1.54
N MET A 128 -14.77 -11.55 -0.66
CA MET A 128 -15.67 -11.99 0.40
C MET A 128 -17.01 -12.53 -0.14
N ASP A 129 -17.48 -12.00 -1.27
CA ASP A 129 -18.76 -12.41 -1.88
C ASP A 129 -18.64 -13.71 -2.69
N TYR A 130 -17.50 -13.92 -3.35
CA TYR A 130 -17.31 -15.06 -4.27
C TYR A 130 -16.52 -16.22 -3.68
N ILE A 131 -15.72 -15.98 -2.65
CA ILE A 131 -14.84 -17.00 -2.06
C ILE A 131 -15.39 -17.47 -0.71
N GLY A 132 -15.51 -18.78 -0.56
CA GLY A 132 -15.92 -19.39 0.70
C GLY A 132 -14.92 -19.12 1.82
N LYS A 133 -15.40 -19.02 3.07
CA LYS A 133 -14.54 -18.70 4.23
C LYS A 133 -13.32 -19.61 4.41
N ARG A 134 -13.41 -20.86 3.95
CA ARG A 134 -12.32 -21.85 4.01
C ARG A 134 -11.20 -21.53 3.01
N ASP A 135 -11.54 -20.95 1.85
CA ASP A 135 -10.62 -20.72 0.73
C ASP A 135 -10.10 -19.29 0.68
N LEU A 136 -10.56 -18.40 1.59
CA LEU A 136 -10.12 -17.01 1.65
C LEU A 136 -8.60 -16.89 1.79
N THR A 137 -7.98 -17.69 2.68
CA THR A 137 -6.54 -17.62 2.93
C THR A 137 -5.73 -18.05 1.71
N SER A 138 -6.16 -19.12 1.02
CA SER A 138 -5.48 -19.60 -0.18
C SER A 138 -5.63 -18.62 -1.35
N THR A 139 -6.81 -18.02 -1.50
CA THR A 139 -7.09 -17.00 -2.53
C THR A 139 -6.26 -15.74 -2.30
N GLU A 140 -6.22 -15.26 -1.06
CA GLU A 140 -5.43 -14.08 -0.72
C GLU A 140 -3.92 -14.33 -0.90
N SER A 141 -3.43 -15.52 -0.54
CA SER A 141 -2.05 -15.90 -0.80
C SER A 141 -1.72 -15.90 -2.30
N ARG A 142 -2.58 -16.46 -3.14
CA ARG A 142 -2.40 -16.41 -4.60
C ARG A 142 -2.42 -14.99 -5.14
N ARG A 143 -3.36 -14.17 -4.69
CA ARG A 143 -3.46 -12.76 -5.07
C ARG A 143 -2.17 -12.01 -4.75
N MET A 144 -1.60 -12.25 -3.56
CA MET A 144 -0.33 -11.64 -3.15
C MET A 144 0.84 -12.05 -4.02
N VAL A 145 0.88 -13.28 -4.52
CA VAL A 145 1.92 -13.72 -5.48
C VAL A 145 1.81 -12.95 -6.79
N TYR A 146 0.61 -12.83 -7.37
CA TYR A 146 0.43 -12.09 -8.63
C TYR A 146 0.73 -10.60 -8.47
N ILE A 147 0.25 -9.98 -7.39
CA ILE A 147 0.56 -8.58 -7.08
C ILE A 147 2.06 -8.42 -6.83
N GLY A 148 2.67 -9.29 -6.04
CA GLY A 148 4.11 -9.27 -5.75
C GLY A 148 4.96 -9.35 -7.02
N ALA A 149 4.62 -10.26 -7.94
CA ALA A 149 5.28 -10.35 -9.24
C ALA A 149 5.19 -9.03 -10.03
N SER A 150 4.01 -8.39 -10.04
CA SER A 150 3.81 -7.10 -10.70
C SER A 150 4.66 -6.00 -10.06
N TRP A 151 4.80 -5.99 -8.73
CA TRP A 151 5.61 -5.00 -8.01
C TRP A 151 7.12 -5.26 -8.10
N VAL A 152 7.54 -6.48 -8.47
CA VAL A 152 8.96 -6.77 -8.80
C VAL A 152 9.29 -6.37 -10.23
N ILE A 153 8.39 -6.59 -11.17
CA ILE A 153 8.65 -6.33 -12.59
C ILE A 153 8.40 -4.84 -12.94
N GLY A 154 7.27 -4.31 -12.46
CA GLY A 154 6.75 -3.00 -12.88
C GLY A 154 7.72 -1.83 -12.69
N PRO A 155 8.32 -1.63 -11.50
CA PRO A 155 9.22 -0.49 -11.27
C PRO A 155 10.44 -0.50 -12.18
N THR A 156 11.09 -1.66 -12.36
CA THR A 156 12.23 -1.79 -13.29
C THR A 156 11.80 -1.46 -14.71
N LEU A 157 10.70 -2.07 -15.18
CA LEU A 157 10.20 -1.85 -16.53
C LEU A 157 9.84 -0.38 -16.76
N GLY A 158 9.14 0.22 -15.81
CA GLY A 158 8.67 1.61 -15.92
C GLY A 158 9.81 2.62 -15.99
N VAL A 159 10.76 2.54 -15.06
CA VAL A 159 11.87 3.50 -15.01
C VAL A 159 12.85 3.25 -16.15
N TRP A 160 13.07 1.98 -16.56
CA TRP A 160 13.90 1.66 -17.72
C TRP A 160 13.32 2.25 -19.01
N LEU A 161 12.02 2.08 -19.25
CA LEU A 161 11.34 2.65 -20.42
C LEU A 161 11.41 4.19 -20.41
N TRP A 162 11.19 4.79 -19.26
CA TRP A 162 11.22 6.24 -19.08
C TRP A 162 12.60 6.84 -19.36
N SER A 163 13.66 6.12 -18.97
CA SER A 163 15.05 6.61 -19.12
C SER A 163 15.70 6.24 -20.45
N ASN A 164 15.28 5.15 -21.11
CA ASN A 164 15.99 4.62 -22.28
C ASN A 164 15.14 4.60 -23.57
N ALA A 165 13.79 4.64 -23.46
CA ALA A 165 12.92 4.63 -24.63
C ALA A 165 12.28 6.01 -24.83
N HIS A 166 11.23 6.31 -24.09
CA HIS A 166 10.52 7.59 -24.17
C HIS A 166 9.86 7.92 -22.83
N THR A 167 9.87 9.20 -22.44
CA THR A 167 9.32 9.68 -21.16
C THR A 167 7.83 9.36 -20.98
N SER A 168 7.07 9.27 -22.08
CA SER A 168 5.64 8.91 -22.05
C SER A 168 5.38 7.40 -21.97
N ALA A 169 6.37 6.55 -22.30
CA ALA A 169 6.15 5.10 -22.44
C ALA A 169 5.55 4.43 -21.19
N PRO A 170 6.02 4.67 -19.96
CA PRO A 170 5.44 4.04 -18.78
C PRO A 170 4.00 4.46 -18.52
N PHE A 171 3.63 5.70 -18.83
CA PHE A 171 2.25 6.19 -18.67
C PHE A 171 1.32 5.55 -19.71
N LEU A 172 1.76 5.43 -20.96
CA LEU A 172 1.00 4.75 -22.01
C LEU A 172 0.81 3.26 -21.71
N ILE A 173 1.84 2.58 -21.22
CA ILE A 173 1.72 1.18 -20.77
C ILE A 173 0.75 1.06 -19.60
N SER A 174 0.80 1.98 -18.64
CA SER A 174 -0.17 2.01 -17.55
C SER A 174 -1.60 2.16 -18.05
N ILE A 175 -1.86 3.06 -19.03
CA ILE A 175 -3.17 3.21 -19.67
C ILE A 175 -3.60 1.89 -20.31
N VAL A 176 -2.76 1.29 -21.14
CA VAL A 176 -3.07 0.03 -21.82
C VAL A 176 -3.36 -1.09 -20.80
N MET A 177 -2.51 -1.26 -19.78
CA MET A 177 -2.72 -2.27 -18.75
C MET A 177 -3.99 -2.01 -17.92
N THR A 178 -4.34 -0.74 -17.68
CA THR A 178 -5.59 -0.38 -17.00
C THR A 178 -6.80 -0.72 -17.85
N LEU A 179 -6.76 -0.45 -19.17
CA LEU A 179 -7.82 -0.83 -20.10
C LEU A 179 -7.96 -2.35 -20.19
N VAL A 180 -6.84 -3.09 -20.23
CA VAL A 180 -6.83 -4.56 -20.18
C VAL A 180 -7.45 -5.06 -18.89
N THR A 181 -7.11 -4.44 -17.75
CA THR A 181 -7.68 -4.78 -16.44
C THR A 181 -9.19 -4.54 -16.41
N ALA A 182 -9.65 -3.41 -16.91
CA ALA A 182 -11.08 -3.09 -17.01
C ALA A 182 -11.82 -4.05 -17.94
N TRP A 183 -11.26 -4.33 -19.12
CA TRP A 183 -11.81 -5.31 -20.07
C TRP A 183 -11.91 -6.70 -19.42
N TYR A 184 -10.84 -7.16 -18.77
CA TYR A 184 -10.80 -8.45 -18.10
C TYR A 184 -11.83 -8.52 -16.97
N PHE A 185 -11.94 -7.47 -16.15
CA PHE A 185 -12.96 -7.34 -15.12
C PHE A 185 -14.39 -7.51 -15.68
N TRP A 186 -14.71 -6.83 -16.79
CA TRP A 186 -16.02 -6.95 -17.43
C TRP A 186 -16.27 -8.34 -18.03
N ARG A 187 -15.22 -8.99 -18.55
CA ARG A 187 -15.29 -10.37 -19.06
C ARG A 187 -15.64 -11.37 -17.97
N LEU A 188 -15.18 -11.18 -16.74
CA LEU A 188 -15.46 -12.07 -15.60
C LEU A 188 -16.93 -12.06 -15.18
N ARG A 189 -17.75 -11.11 -15.63
CA ARG A 189 -19.19 -11.02 -15.36
C ARG A 189 -19.58 -11.15 -13.89
N LEU A 190 -18.76 -10.65 -12.97
CA LEU A 190 -18.95 -10.72 -11.52
C LEU A 190 -20.26 -10.09 -11.01
N HIS A 191 -21.02 -9.40 -11.87
CA HIS A 191 -22.27 -8.72 -11.54
C HIS A 191 -23.52 -9.62 -11.54
N ARG A 192 -23.42 -10.89 -11.94
CA ARG A 192 -24.58 -11.79 -12.09
C ARG A 192 -25.00 -12.48 -10.81
N ASN A 193 -24.32 -12.29 -9.69
CA ASN A 193 -24.63 -12.94 -8.43
C ASN A 193 -25.61 -12.09 -7.59
N PRO A 194 -26.83 -12.56 -7.28
CA PRO A 194 -27.86 -11.80 -6.55
C PRO A 194 -27.60 -11.64 -5.05
N VAL A 195 -26.52 -12.22 -4.50
CA VAL A 195 -26.21 -12.20 -3.06
C VAL A 195 -25.65 -10.84 -2.58
N LEU A 196 -25.52 -9.86 -3.47
CA LEU A 196 -24.99 -8.53 -3.15
C LEU A 196 -26.02 -7.65 -2.45
N LEU A 197 -26.54 -8.07 -1.31
CA LEU A 197 -27.52 -7.31 -0.57
C LEU A 197 -27.00 -6.88 0.80
N THR A 198 -26.87 -5.59 0.90
CA THR A 198 -26.95 -4.69 2.06
C THR A 198 -25.92 -4.82 3.18
N PRO A 199 -25.11 -3.79 3.38
CA PRO A 199 -24.49 -3.54 4.66
C PRO A 199 -25.57 -3.04 5.64
N THR A 200 -26.24 -3.94 6.31
CA THR A 200 -27.21 -3.65 7.37
C THR A 200 -26.52 -3.64 8.73
N THR A 201 -25.59 -2.74 8.94
CA THR A 201 -25.19 -2.39 10.31
C THR A 201 -24.91 -0.89 10.33
N ALA A 202 -25.73 -0.17 11.08
CA ALA A 202 -25.47 1.21 11.42
C ALA A 202 -24.02 1.30 11.93
N ILE A 203 -23.19 2.09 11.25
CA ILE A 203 -21.83 2.34 11.70
C ILE A 203 -21.97 3.04 13.05
N PRO A 204 -21.46 2.45 14.15
CA PRO A 204 -21.44 3.14 15.43
C PRO A 204 -20.79 4.50 15.24
N ASN A 205 -21.25 5.52 15.99
CA ASN A 205 -20.73 6.89 15.87
C ASN A 205 -19.19 6.85 15.73
N ALA A 206 -18.68 7.24 14.57
CA ALA A 206 -17.28 7.05 14.19
C ALA A 206 -16.33 7.74 15.18
N VAL A 207 -16.73 8.94 15.68
CA VAL A 207 -15.96 9.71 16.66
C VAL A 207 -15.88 8.95 17.99
N HIS A 208 -16.99 8.40 18.47
CA HIS A 208 -16.99 7.61 19.71
C HIS A 208 -16.12 6.35 19.59
N SER A 209 -16.21 5.67 18.45
CA SER A 209 -15.40 4.48 18.16
C SER A 209 -13.90 4.82 18.08
N MET A 210 -13.55 5.95 17.50
CA MET A 210 -12.18 6.44 17.42
C MET A 210 -11.60 6.74 18.81
N VAL A 211 -12.32 7.50 19.65
CA VAL A 211 -11.90 7.76 21.04
C VAL A 211 -11.72 6.46 21.81
N ARG A 212 -12.67 5.54 21.66
CA ARG A 212 -12.62 4.21 22.32
C ARG A 212 -11.46 3.36 21.84
N PHE A 213 -11.12 3.40 20.53
CA PHE A 213 -9.96 2.72 19.96
C PHE A 213 -8.66 3.22 20.59
N PHE A 214 -8.46 4.54 20.57
CA PHE A 214 -7.23 5.14 21.08
C PHE A 214 -7.12 5.16 22.62
N ARG A 215 -8.20 4.88 23.36
CA ARG A 215 -8.14 4.58 24.79
C ARG A 215 -7.54 3.21 25.11
N GLN A 216 -7.61 2.25 24.20
CA GLN A 216 -7.09 0.90 24.40
C GLN A 216 -5.61 0.86 24.05
N ARG A 217 -4.72 0.73 25.08
CA ARG A 217 -3.27 0.73 24.91
C ARG A 217 -2.78 -0.25 23.84
N ASN A 218 -3.28 -1.48 23.86
CA ASN A 218 -2.84 -2.52 22.95
C ASN A 218 -3.22 -2.23 21.50
N LEU A 219 -4.38 -1.62 21.25
CA LEU A 219 -4.81 -1.23 19.91
C LEU A 219 -4.02 -0.03 19.37
N ARG A 220 -3.66 0.92 20.25
CA ARG A 220 -2.74 2.01 19.88
C ARG A 220 -1.38 1.50 19.43
N ILE A 221 -0.82 0.52 20.18
CA ILE A 221 0.47 -0.09 19.84
C ILE A 221 0.37 -0.81 18.49
N ALA A 222 -0.69 -1.61 18.27
CA ALA A 222 -0.92 -2.28 17.00
C ALA A 222 -1.04 -1.27 15.83
N TYR A 223 -1.72 -0.16 16.05
CA TYR A 223 -1.84 0.93 15.08
C TYR A 223 -0.48 1.60 14.80
N ALA A 224 0.31 1.87 15.84
CA ALA A 224 1.64 2.46 15.69
C ALA A 224 2.60 1.55 14.91
N ILE A 225 2.56 0.23 15.11
CA ILE A 225 3.36 -0.75 14.36
C ILE A 225 3.05 -0.64 12.86
N THR A 226 1.77 -0.69 12.49
CA THR A 226 1.37 -0.67 11.08
C THR A 226 1.60 0.69 10.43
N THR A 227 1.34 1.77 11.16
CA THR A 227 1.54 3.14 10.67
C THR A 227 3.01 3.47 10.45
N SER A 228 3.89 3.19 11.41
CA SER A 228 5.33 3.48 11.27
C SER A 228 5.98 2.69 10.15
N ARG A 229 5.65 1.40 10.02
CA ARG A 229 6.05 0.60 8.86
C ARG A 229 5.59 1.21 7.53
N ALA A 230 4.32 1.61 7.45
CA ALA A 230 3.76 2.15 6.21
C ALA A 230 4.34 3.53 5.86
N ILE A 231 4.73 4.34 6.85
CA ILE A 231 5.49 5.59 6.63
C ILE A 231 6.85 5.28 6.00
N PHE A 232 7.55 4.23 6.49
CA PHE A 232 8.81 3.78 5.88
C PHE A 232 8.62 3.39 4.41
N TRP A 233 7.61 2.56 4.09
CA TRP A 233 7.33 2.16 2.71
C TRP A 233 6.96 3.34 1.82
N ALA A 234 6.13 4.27 2.32
CA ALA A 234 5.79 5.48 1.59
C ALA A 234 7.04 6.34 1.29
N ALA A 235 7.92 6.49 2.28
CA ALA A 235 9.19 7.19 2.10
C ALA A 235 10.10 6.46 1.09
N LEU A 236 10.21 5.14 1.16
CA LEU A 236 10.99 4.34 0.22
C LEU A 236 10.48 4.48 -1.21
N PHE A 237 9.18 4.41 -1.44
CA PHE A 237 8.62 4.49 -2.79
C PHE A 237 8.68 5.90 -3.40
N VAL A 238 8.65 6.96 -2.58
CA VAL A 238 8.72 8.34 -3.07
C VAL A 238 10.15 8.85 -3.13
N TYR A 239 10.92 8.69 -2.06
CA TYR A 239 12.27 9.27 -1.94
C TYR A 239 13.40 8.29 -2.29
N GLY A 240 13.14 6.98 -2.31
CA GLY A 240 14.10 5.97 -2.75
C GLY A 240 14.59 6.18 -4.18
N PRO A 241 13.71 6.35 -5.18
CA PRO A 241 14.13 6.69 -6.55
C PRO A 241 14.97 7.95 -6.64
N ILE A 242 14.60 8.98 -5.89
CA ILE A 242 15.33 10.25 -5.82
C ILE A 242 16.71 10.02 -5.22
N TYR A 243 16.80 9.26 -4.12
CA TYR A 243 18.05 8.88 -3.48
C TYR A 243 18.99 8.14 -4.44
N VAL A 244 18.49 7.20 -5.23
CA VAL A 244 19.28 6.45 -6.22
C VAL A 244 19.93 7.39 -7.22
N VAL A 245 19.15 8.32 -7.79
CA VAL A 245 19.66 9.28 -8.78
C VAL A 245 20.66 10.25 -8.15
N GLU A 246 20.39 10.75 -6.96
CA GLU A 246 21.30 11.64 -6.23
C GLU A 246 22.60 10.95 -5.77
N SER A 247 22.59 9.62 -5.59
CA SER A 247 23.79 8.84 -5.30
C SER A 247 24.74 8.67 -6.50
N GLY A 248 24.40 9.28 -7.65
CA GLY A 248 25.18 9.23 -8.89
C GLY A 248 24.91 8.01 -9.77
N LEU A 249 23.90 7.21 -9.46
CA LEU A 249 23.51 6.08 -10.30
C LEU A 249 22.57 6.52 -11.44
N PRO A 250 22.55 5.79 -12.56
CA PRO A 250 21.67 6.10 -13.67
C PRO A 250 20.21 5.93 -13.28
N LYS A 251 19.30 6.70 -13.90
CA LYS A 251 17.87 6.73 -13.57
C LYS A 251 17.22 5.34 -13.56
N TRP A 252 17.58 4.46 -14.50
CA TRP A 252 17.02 3.09 -14.55
C TRP A 252 17.32 2.26 -13.29
N ALA A 253 18.43 2.55 -12.59
CA ALA A 253 18.78 1.85 -11.34
C ALA A 253 17.75 2.08 -10.23
N ALA A 254 17.01 3.20 -10.26
CA ALA A 254 15.92 3.46 -9.33
C ALA A 254 14.78 2.44 -9.48
N GLY A 255 14.48 2.01 -10.70
CA GLY A 255 13.51 0.94 -10.96
C GLY A 255 13.97 -0.39 -10.38
N VAL A 256 15.23 -0.77 -10.63
CA VAL A 256 15.83 -2.00 -10.08
C VAL A 256 15.82 -1.98 -8.55
N PHE A 257 16.17 -0.85 -7.95
CA PHE A 257 16.13 -0.67 -6.51
C PHE A 257 14.73 -0.91 -5.92
N LEU A 258 13.69 -0.30 -6.50
CA LEU A 258 12.31 -0.51 -6.04
C LEU A 258 11.83 -1.95 -6.25
N SER A 259 12.23 -2.56 -7.35
CA SER A 259 11.93 -3.98 -7.63
C SER A 259 12.61 -4.90 -6.62
N ALA A 260 13.87 -4.64 -6.27
CA ALA A 260 14.59 -5.38 -5.24
C ALA A 260 13.94 -5.21 -3.86
N ALA A 261 13.56 -3.98 -3.50
CA ALA A 261 12.85 -3.71 -2.25
C ALA A 261 11.50 -4.44 -2.19
N SER A 262 10.72 -4.44 -3.29
CA SER A 262 9.46 -5.19 -3.40
C SER A 262 9.69 -6.70 -3.36
N GLY A 263 10.79 -7.18 -3.91
CA GLY A 263 11.20 -8.58 -3.87
C GLY A 263 11.45 -9.10 -2.45
N MET A 264 11.75 -8.22 -1.47
CA MET A 264 11.89 -8.62 -0.06
C MET A 264 10.60 -9.21 0.52
N LEU A 265 9.43 -8.96 -0.07
CA LEU A 265 8.18 -9.60 0.35
C LEU A 265 8.19 -11.13 0.18
N PHE A 266 9.03 -11.67 -0.71
CA PHE A 266 9.18 -13.11 -0.89
C PHE A 266 9.95 -13.82 0.23
N ILE A 267 10.56 -13.10 1.19
CA ILE A 267 11.14 -13.70 2.40
C ILE A 267 10.08 -14.18 3.41
N SER A 268 8.80 -13.96 3.15
CA SER A 268 7.67 -14.33 4.02
C SER A 268 7.76 -15.74 4.62
N PRO A 269 8.16 -16.82 3.89
CA PRO A 269 8.31 -18.15 4.49
C PRO A 269 9.37 -18.19 5.60
N MET A 270 10.49 -17.49 5.42
CA MET A 270 11.56 -17.41 6.43
C MET A 270 11.08 -16.65 7.69
N VAL A 271 10.35 -15.55 7.48
CA VAL A 271 9.73 -14.77 8.56
C VAL A 271 8.78 -15.64 9.38
N ARG A 272 7.97 -16.47 8.72
CA ARG A 272 7.06 -17.41 9.38
C ARG A 272 7.83 -18.41 10.26
N ILE A 273 8.85 -19.08 9.70
CA ILE A 273 9.67 -20.06 10.46
C ILE A 273 10.30 -19.38 11.68
N THR A 274 10.79 -18.15 11.52
CA THR A 274 11.38 -17.39 12.62
C THR A 274 10.33 -17.02 13.67
N ALA A 275 9.13 -16.64 13.25
CA ALA A 275 8.02 -16.31 14.14
C ALA A 275 7.50 -17.53 14.91
N ASP A 276 7.48 -18.71 14.27
CA ASP A 276 7.11 -19.97 14.94
C ASP A 276 8.12 -20.37 16.01
N ARG A 277 9.41 -20.03 15.84
CA ARG A 277 10.50 -20.34 16.82
C ARG A 277 10.64 -19.32 17.93
N LEU A 278 10.66 -18.02 17.60
CA LEU A 278 10.97 -16.94 18.53
C LEU A 278 9.71 -16.24 19.08
N GLY A 279 8.56 -16.51 18.48
CA GLY A 279 7.30 -15.81 18.77
C GLY A 279 7.10 -14.54 17.96
N THR A 280 5.86 -14.28 17.58
CA THR A 280 5.45 -13.14 16.72
C THR A 280 5.93 -11.79 17.26
N ARG A 281 5.82 -11.58 18.59
CA ARG A 281 6.23 -10.33 19.24
C ARG A 281 7.72 -10.05 19.08
N ALA A 282 8.57 -11.05 19.31
CA ALA A 282 10.03 -10.90 19.22
C ALA A 282 10.47 -10.56 17.79
N VAL A 283 9.87 -11.22 16.80
CA VAL A 283 10.16 -10.95 15.38
C VAL A 283 9.71 -9.54 14.97
N ILE A 284 8.55 -9.06 15.42
CA ILE A 284 8.11 -7.68 15.14
C ILE A 284 9.09 -6.67 15.77
N ILE A 285 9.52 -6.87 17.02
CA ILE A 285 10.49 -5.99 17.69
C ILE A 285 11.81 -5.98 16.91
N GLY A 286 12.34 -7.15 16.56
CA GLY A 286 13.59 -7.28 15.81
C GLY A 286 13.50 -6.62 14.44
N ALA A 287 12.40 -6.84 13.71
CA ALA A 287 12.19 -6.26 12.38
C ALA A 287 12.08 -4.73 12.42
N LEU A 288 11.31 -4.17 13.37
CA LEU A 288 11.24 -2.72 13.58
C LEU A 288 12.59 -2.15 14.04
N GLY A 289 13.34 -2.90 14.84
CA GLY A 289 14.71 -2.55 15.25
C GLY A 289 15.67 -2.47 14.06
N VAL A 290 15.64 -3.46 13.16
CA VAL A 290 16.42 -3.47 11.90
C VAL A 290 16.03 -2.28 11.03
N MET A 291 14.74 -2.00 10.86
CA MET A 291 14.27 -0.84 10.09
C MET A 291 14.77 0.47 10.71
N SER A 292 14.65 0.61 12.03
CA SER A 292 15.10 1.81 12.75
C SER A 292 16.63 1.99 12.63
N ALA A 293 17.41 0.94 12.86
CA ALA A 293 18.87 0.97 12.71
C ALA A 293 19.30 1.33 11.29
N SER A 294 18.61 0.81 10.27
CA SER A 294 18.84 1.16 8.86
C SER A 294 18.59 2.65 8.61
N MET A 295 17.53 3.22 9.18
CA MET A 295 17.24 4.66 9.05
C MET A 295 18.24 5.53 9.82
N VAL A 296 18.71 5.08 11.00
CA VAL A 296 19.81 5.76 11.73
C VAL A 296 21.09 5.76 10.91
N ALA A 297 21.44 4.63 10.30
CA ALA A 297 22.62 4.54 9.41
C ALA A 297 22.53 5.51 8.24
N LEU A 298 21.36 5.62 7.60
CA LEU A 298 21.12 6.61 6.55
C LEU A 298 21.21 8.04 7.07
N ALA A 299 20.73 8.33 8.27
CA ALA A 299 20.85 9.64 8.88
C ALA A 299 22.30 10.02 9.17
N ILE A 300 23.13 9.05 9.58
CA ILE A 300 24.58 9.25 9.81
C ILE A 300 25.33 9.50 8.48
N ILE A 301 24.93 8.80 7.40
CA ILE A 301 25.51 9.02 6.07
C ILE A 301 25.17 10.43 5.56
N GLY A 302 23.98 10.93 5.89
CA GLY A 302 23.50 12.27 5.56
C GLY A 302 23.13 12.41 4.09
N ASP A 303 24.14 12.54 3.21
CA ASP A 303 23.94 12.70 1.77
C ASP A 303 23.63 11.38 1.07
N ALA A 304 23.06 11.47 -0.14
CA ALA A 304 22.78 10.29 -0.95
C ALA A 304 24.09 9.66 -1.45
N ARG A 305 24.42 8.49 -0.92
CA ARG A 305 25.58 7.67 -1.31
C ARG A 305 25.15 6.26 -1.65
N GLN A 306 25.85 5.61 -2.57
CA GLN A 306 25.50 4.25 -3.03
C GLN A 306 25.41 3.23 -1.87
N ILE A 307 26.28 3.35 -0.86
CA ILE A 307 26.26 2.49 0.33
C ILE A 307 24.91 2.59 1.09
N GLY A 308 24.24 3.73 1.03
CA GLY A 308 22.94 3.91 1.67
C GLY A 308 21.83 3.03 1.07
N LEU A 309 21.97 2.57 -0.17
CA LEU A 309 21.02 1.65 -0.79
C LEU A 309 20.99 0.30 -0.06
N VAL A 310 22.11 -0.14 0.50
CA VAL A 310 22.15 -1.36 1.33
C VAL A 310 21.29 -1.19 2.57
N PHE A 311 21.34 -0.03 3.22
CA PHE A 311 20.51 0.24 4.41
C PHE A 311 19.04 0.39 4.04
N TRP A 312 18.70 1.01 2.92
CA TRP A 312 17.33 1.03 2.42
C TRP A 312 16.78 -0.39 2.18
N LEU A 313 17.55 -1.28 1.54
CA LEU A 313 17.14 -2.66 1.29
C LEU A 313 17.07 -3.49 2.58
N THR A 314 18.01 -3.28 3.51
CA THR A 314 17.95 -3.91 4.84
C THR A 314 16.70 -3.46 5.61
N GLY A 315 16.37 -2.17 5.56
CA GLY A 315 15.12 -1.65 6.10
C GLY A 315 13.89 -2.26 5.41
N ALA A 316 13.90 -2.43 4.08
CA ALA A 316 12.83 -3.07 3.34
C ALA A 316 12.63 -4.54 3.73
N MET A 317 13.72 -5.28 4.04
CA MET A 317 13.64 -6.63 4.57
C MET A 317 12.92 -6.67 5.92
N GLY A 318 13.25 -5.76 6.83
CA GLY A 318 12.52 -5.58 8.09
C GLY A 318 11.05 -5.19 7.84
N GLY A 319 10.81 -4.27 6.90
CA GLY A 319 9.47 -3.87 6.48
C GLY A 319 8.61 -5.03 6.01
N ALA A 320 9.16 -5.91 5.15
CA ALA A 320 8.49 -7.11 4.68
C ALA A 320 8.11 -8.08 5.82
N ALA A 321 8.97 -8.21 6.82
CA ALA A 321 8.66 -9.02 8.02
C ALA A 321 7.50 -8.42 8.83
N VAL A 322 7.47 -7.09 8.99
CA VAL A 322 6.36 -6.41 9.67
C VAL A 322 5.10 -6.41 8.80
N ASP A 323 5.18 -6.41 7.47
CA ASP A 323 4.03 -6.56 6.59
C ASP A 323 3.26 -7.85 6.86
N MET A 324 3.98 -8.94 7.06
CA MET A 324 3.41 -10.25 7.35
C MET A 324 2.79 -10.33 8.75
N LEU A 325 3.46 -9.78 9.76
CA LEU A 325 3.14 -10.03 11.16
C LEU A 325 2.43 -8.86 11.85
N GLY A 326 2.55 -7.63 11.34
CA GLY A 326 2.15 -6.39 12.02
C GLY A 326 0.65 -6.26 12.28
N ASN A 327 -0.20 -6.94 11.52
CA ASN A 327 -1.65 -6.96 11.74
C ASN A 327 -2.08 -7.97 12.83
N ILE A 328 -1.23 -8.95 13.16
CA ILE A 328 -1.55 -10.02 14.11
C ILE A 328 -1.88 -9.48 15.51
N PRO A 329 -1.12 -8.49 16.08
CA PRO A 329 -1.47 -7.91 17.37
C PRO A 329 -2.91 -7.35 17.40
N PHE A 330 -3.33 -6.62 16.37
CA PHE A 330 -4.70 -6.12 16.28
C PHE A 330 -5.71 -7.27 16.24
N MET A 331 -5.51 -8.24 15.35
CA MET A 331 -6.44 -9.35 15.15
C MET A 331 -6.65 -10.20 16.41
N ARG A 332 -5.60 -10.38 17.21
CA ARG A 332 -5.64 -11.18 18.46
C ARG A 332 -6.17 -10.41 19.67
N LEU A 333 -5.97 -9.10 19.70
CA LEU A 333 -6.28 -8.29 20.89
C LEU A 333 -7.61 -7.55 20.80
N VAL A 334 -8.22 -7.46 19.62
CA VAL A 334 -9.54 -6.84 19.44
C VAL A 334 -10.66 -7.73 20.01
N LYS A 335 -11.50 -7.15 20.87
CA LYS A 335 -12.64 -7.88 21.47
C LYS A 335 -13.66 -8.25 20.41
N PRO A 336 -14.23 -9.48 20.42
CA PRO A 336 -15.18 -9.94 19.39
C PRO A 336 -16.37 -9.00 19.17
N ARG A 337 -16.92 -8.44 20.27
CA ARG A 337 -18.08 -7.51 20.22
C ARG A 337 -17.78 -6.16 19.59
N GLU A 338 -16.51 -5.74 19.57
CA GLU A 338 -16.05 -4.44 19.07
C GLU A 338 -15.36 -4.57 17.70
N ARG A 339 -15.21 -5.78 17.20
CA ARG A 339 -14.36 -6.09 16.04
C ARG A 339 -14.68 -5.22 14.82
N ILE A 340 -15.96 -5.05 14.47
CA ILE A 340 -16.38 -4.28 13.28
C ILE A 340 -15.96 -2.81 13.42
N ALA A 341 -16.32 -2.16 14.53
CA ALA A 341 -16.01 -0.76 14.76
C ALA A 341 -14.51 -0.50 14.89
N MET A 342 -13.78 -1.39 15.59
CA MET A 342 -12.34 -1.24 15.78
C MET A 342 -11.55 -1.54 14.50
N THR A 343 -12.01 -2.47 13.65
CA THR A 343 -11.38 -2.73 12.34
C THR A 343 -11.50 -1.52 11.42
N ALA A 344 -12.67 -0.88 11.38
CA ALA A 344 -12.87 0.33 10.59
C ALA A 344 -11.86 1.44 10.97
N ILE A 345 -11.62 1.64 12.28
CA ILE A 345 -10.61 2.61 12.74
C ILE A 345 -9.19 2.11 12.45
N PHE A 346 -8.92 0.82 12.71
CA PHE A 346 -7.58 0.27 12.49
C PHE A 346 -7.15 0.44 11.04
N THR A 347 -7.99 0.18 10.06
CA THR A 347 -7.64 0.26 8.64
C THR A 347 -7.25 1.67 8.18
N THR A 348 -7.59 2.71 8.94
CA THR A 348 -7.17 4.09 8.64
C THR A 348 -5.66 4.31 8.74
N TRP A 349 -4.89 3.34 9.30
CA TRP A 349 -3.42 3.42 9.33
C TRP A 349 -2.84 3.70 7.94
N ARG A 350 -3.48 3.17 6.91
CA ARG A 350 -3.04 3.34 5.52
C ARG A 350 -3.09 4.81 5.10
N GLU A 351 -4.26 5.42 5.22
CA GLU A 351 -4.47 6.83 4.84
C GLU A 351 -3.63 7.78 5.71
N THR A 352 -3.55 7.49 7.01
CA THR A 352 -2.71 8.24 7.95
C THR A 352 -1.24 8.20 7.55
N SER A 353 -0.73 7.03 7.16
CA SER A 353 0.68 6.88 6.79
C SER A 353 1.02 7.58 5.48
N PHE A 354 0.16 7.43 4.47
CA PHE A 354 0.36 8.09 3.17
C PHE A 354 0.24 9.60 3.24
N LEU A 355 -0.48 10.14 4.24
CA LEU A 355 -0.51 11.58 4.52
C LEU A 355 0.71 12.02 5.35
N LEU A 356 1.04 11.29 6.41
CA LEU A 356 2.13 11.67 7.33
C LEU A 356 3.52 11.56 6.67
N ALA A 357 3.77 10.56 5.83
CA ALA A 357 5.08 10.39 5.21
C ALA A 357 5.53 11.62 4.39
N PRO A 358 4.75 12.15 3.44
CA PRO A 358 5.14 13.36 2.73
C PRO A 358 5.10 14.63 3.61
N VAL A 359 4.27 14.69 4.68
CA VAL A 359 4.30 15.80 5.64
C VAL A 359 5.63 15.82 6.40
N ILE A 360 6.07 14.68 6.94
CA ILE A 360 7.36 14.53 7.60
C ILE A 360 8.49 14.92 6.65
N ALA A 361 8.41 14.46 5.41
CA ALA A 361 9.39 14.77 4.39
C ALA A 361 9.39 16.24 3.98
N ALA A 362 8.22 16.88 3.85
CA ALA A 362 8.13 18.32 3.54
C ALA A 362 8.82 19.16 4.61
N ILE A 363 8.61 18.83 5.89
CA ILE A 363 9.25 19.55 7.01
C ILE A 363 10.77 19.28 7.00
N ALA A 364 11.19 18.03 6.90
CA ALA A 364 12.59 17.64 6.94
C ALA A 364 13.38 18.22 5.76
N LEU A 365 12.85 18.09 4.55
CA LEU A 365 13.53 18.55 3.32
C LEU A 365 13.39 20.06 3.12
N GLY A 366 12.35 20.70 3.69
CA GLY A 366 12.24 22.15 3.78
C GLY A 366 13.34 22.78 4.65
N LEU A 367 13.86 22.04 5.64
CA LEU A 367 15.04 22.37 6.42
C LEU A 367 16.37 21.99 5.73
N GLY A 368 16.31 21.51 4.48
CA GLY A 368 17.46 21.27 3.63
C GLY A 368 18.15 19.90 3.80
N SER A 369 17.58 18.93 4.53
CA SER A 369 18.33 17.75 4.91
C SER A 369 17.59 16.42 4.87
N PHE A 370 18.13 15.45 4.13
CA PHE A 370 17.66 14.06 4.17
C PHE A 370 17.87 13.38 5.54
N TRP A 371 18.96 13.73 6.24
CA TRP A 371 19.26 13.09 7.53
C TRP A 371 18.12 13.25 8.54
N LEU A 372 17.44 14.40 8.54
CA LEU A 372 16.32 14.66 9.43
C LEU A 372 15.10 13.79 9.10
N LEU A 373 14.80 13.57 7.80
CA LEU A 373 13.76 12.65 7.37
C LEU A 373 14.01 11.22 7.90
N TYR A 374 15.25 10.74 7.72
CA TYR A 374 15.63 9.42 8.18
C TYR A 374 15.57 9.30 9.71
N LEU A 375 16.05 10.32 10.41
CA LEU A 375 16.03 10.33 11.88
C LEU A 375 14.59 10.30 12.42
N VAL A 376 13.67 11.07 11.87
CA VAL A 376 12.26 11.06 12.29
C VAL A 376 11.64 9.70 12.05
N ILE A 377 11.86 9.09 10.88
CA ILE A 377 11.36 7.73 10.60
C ILE A 377 12.00 6.71 11.56
N ALA A 378 13.30 6.81 11.84
CA ALA A 378 13.99 5.94 12.80
C ALA A 378 13.36 6.01 14.19
N VAL A 379 13.09 7.21 14.69
CA VAL A 379 12.45 7.43 16.00
C VAL A 379 11.04 6.85 16.04
N LEU A 380 10.25 7.01 14.98
CA LEU A 380 8.92 6.41 14.88
C LEU A 380 8.98 4.88 14.91
N LEU A 381 9.91 4.27 14.18
CA LEU A 381 10.11 2.82 14.17
C LEU A 381 10.62 2.30 15.52
N ALA A 382 11.57 2.99 16.13
CA ALA A 382 12.08 2.65 17.48
C ALA A 382 10.97 2.75 18.52
N SER A 383 10.16 3.80 18.50
CA SER A 383 9.04 3.98 19.42
C SER A 383 7.99 2.87 19.27
N ALA A 384 7.73 2.44 18.03
CA ALA A 384 6.84 1.30 17.76
C ALA A 384 7.45 -0.03 18.25
N ALA A 385 8.76 -0.23 18.09
CA ALA A 385 9.46 -1.41 18.62
C ALA A 385 9.39 -1.46 20.16
N ILE A 386 9.69 -0.34 20.82
CA ILE A 386 9.56 -0.20 22.29
C ILE A 386 8.10 -0.41 22.71
N GLY A 387 7.14 0.20 22.01
CA GLY A 387 5.71 -0.01 22.23
C GLY A 387 5.33 -1.49 22.17
N THR A 388 5.86 -2.22 21.17
CA THR A 388 5.61 -3.65 20.98
C THR A 388 6.08 -4.48 22.18
N SER A 389 7.12 -4.04 22.89
CA SER A 389 7.60 -4.73 24.09
C SER A 389 6.59 -4.77 25.25
N PHE A 390 5.58 -3.91 25.23
CA PHE A 390 4.50 -3.90 26.23
C PHE A 390 3.29 -4.76 25.83
N LEU A 391 3.28 -5.35 24.62
CA LEU A 391 2.24 -6.30 24.24
C LEU A 391 2.41 -7.64 24.98
N PRO A 392 1.35 -8.44 25.16
CA PRO A 392 1.44 -9.77 25.79
C PRO A 392 2.46 -10.67 25.09
N ARG A 393 3.18 -11.49 25.87
CA ARG A 393 4.19 -12.43 25.33
C ARG A 393 3.59 -13.54 24.45
N ARG A 394 2.32 -13.87 24.66
CA ARG A 394 1.59 -14.91 23.91
C ARG A 394 0.82 -14.33 22.71
N LEU A 395 1.52 -13.52 21.91
CA LEU A 395 1.03 -13.05 20.63
C LEU A 395 1.36 -14.05 19.53
#